data_9b00c8b3906aaf21405f8bd7ca7417cb
#
_entry.id   9b00c8b3906aaf21405f8bd7ca7417cb
#
_cell.length_a   1.000
_cell.length_b   1.000
_cell.length_c   1.000
_cell.angle_alpha   90.00
_cell.angle_beta   90.00
_cell.angle_gamma   90.00
#
_symmetry.space_group_name_H-M   'P 1'
#
loop_
_entity.id
_entity.type
_entity.pdbx_description
1 polymer ?
#
loop_
_entity_poly.entity_id
_entity_poly.type
_entity_poly.pdbx_seq_one_letter_code
_entity_poly.pdbx_strand_id
1 'polypeptide(L)'
;MKTIDELLAEGVDGKRVFVRADLNVPLADGLITDDGRIRAVLPTVKALVEAGAKVIVASHLGRPKGAPDPAFSLLQPAERLAELLGAPVAFAQDTVGPAAHDAVRGLEPGQVAVIENLRFNPGETSKDDVERGEFADQLAALADVYVGDGFGAVHRKHASVYDLPARLPHYAGYLIATEVGVLKKLTEDVKRPYVVALGGSKVSDKLAVIDQLLGKADRILIGGGMAFTFLKAKGYEIGASLVQDDQLPAVTEYVERAEKNGVELVVPVDVVTSAGFPDLKTKAPSNPTTVAADAIPADQMGLDIGPETGALYASKLADAATIFWNGPMGVFEHPDYAEGTKAVAQALLDSPAFTVVGGGDSAAAVRILGFDETAFGHISTGGGASLEYLEGKTLPGLAALED
;
A
#
# COMPACT_ATOMS: atom_id res chain seq x y z
N MET A 1 -3.46 16.39 -14.07
CA MET A 1 -4.43 15.91 -13.05
C MET A 1 -4.89 17.11 -12.23
N LYS A 2 -6.18 17.44 -12.31
CA LYS A 2 -6.81 18.48 -11.47
C LYS A 2 -6.97 17.99 -10.04
N THR A 3 -6.88 18.89 -9.07
CA THR A 3 -6.94 18.56 -7.65
C THR A 3 -8.26 19.00 -7.01
N ILE A 4 -8.55 18.46 -5.84
CA ILE A 4 -9.71 18.87 -5.04
C ILE A 4 -9.67 20.38 -4.70
N ASP A 5 -8.48 20.98 -4.53
CA ASP A 5 -8.38 22.42 -4.27
C ASP A 5 -8.90 23.26 -5.45
N GLU A 6 -8.64 22.83 -6.69
CA GLU A 6 -9.21 23.45 -7.88
C GLU A 6 -10.73 23.29 -7.92
N LEU A 7 -11.25 22.10 -7.58
CA LEU A 7 -12.69 21.86 -7.47
C LEU A 7 -13.36 22.78 -6.42
N LEU A 8 -12.75 22.91 -5.25
CA LEU A 8 -13.26 23.78 -4.19
C LEU A 8 -13.26 25.25 -4.61
N ALA A 9 -12.23 25.68 -5.36
CA ALA A 9 -12.17 27.03 -5.92
C ALA A 9 -13.24 27.27 -6.99
N GLU A 10 -13.61 26.26 -7.78
CA GLU A 10 -14.70 26.32 -8.75
C GLU A 10 -16.10 26.34 -8.09
N GLY A 11 -16.20 25.86 -6.85
CA GLY A 11 -17.43 25.80 -6.06
C GLY A 11 -18.19 24.49 -6.18
N VAL A 12 -18.58 23.91 -5.04
CA VAL A 12 -19.28 22.62 -4.94
C VAL A 12 -20.59 22.70 -4.17
N ASP A 13 -21.00 23.86 -3.71
CA ASP A 13 -22.22 24.01 -2.91
C ASP A 13 -23.43 23.42 -3.66
N GLY A 14 -24.14 22.50 -3.01
CA GLY A 14 -25.27 21.77 -3.57
C GLY A 14 -24.96 20.74 -4.67
N LYS A 15 -23.72 20.63 -5.14
CA LYS A 15 -23.33 19.63 -6.13
C LYS A 15 -23.21 18.24 -5.51
N ARG A 16 -23.64 17.23 -6.26
CA ARG A 16 -23.47 15.83 -5.90
C ARG A 16 -22.05 15.41 -6.30
N VAL A 17 -21.21 15.12 -5.31
CA VAL A 17 -19.81 14.76 -5.52
C VAL A 17 -19.61 13.29 -5.17
N PHE A 18 -19.25 12.47 -6.16
CA PHE A 18 -18.90 11.08 -5.99
C PHE A 18 -17.45 10.95 -5.56
N VAL A 19 -17.20 10.47 -4.35
CA VAL A 19 -15.86 10.22 -3.82
C VAL A 19 -15.56 8.72 -3.88
N ARG A 20 -14.66 8.33 -4.77
CA ARG A 20 -14.18 6.95 -4.82
C ARG A 20 -13.09 6.76 -3.77
N ALA A 21 -13.50 6.31 -2.61
CA ALA A 21 -12.63 6.05 -1.46
C ALA A 21 -12.06 4.63 -1.47
N ASP A 22 -11.15 4.36 -0.56
CA ASP A 22 -10.73 3.01 -0.18
C ASP A 22 -11.12 2.74 1.27
N LEU A 23 -12.28 2.12 1.46
CA LEU A 23 -12.79 1.69 2.76
C LEU A 23 -12.58 0.19 2.99
N ASN A 24 -11.67 -0.42 2.23
CA ASN A 24 -11.36 -1.85 2.34
C ASN A 24 -10.52 -2.14 3.60
N VAL A 25 -11.17 -1.98 4.74
CA VAL A 25 -10.57 -2.19 6.06
C VAL A 25 -10.47 -3.68 6.40
N PRO A 26 -9.48 -4.08 7.20
CA PRO A 26 -9.41 -5.45 7.71
C PRO A 26 -10.52 -5.70 8.74
N LEU A 27 -11.12 -6.88 8.64
CA LEU A 27 -12.18 -7.35 9.54
C LEU A 27 -11.73 -8.63 10.24
N ALA A 28 -12.02 -8.75 11.52
CA ALA A 28 -11.95 -9.99 12.28
C ALA A 28 -13.26 -10.21 13.03
N ASP A 29 -13.86 -11.38 12.86
CA ASP A 29 -15.17 -11.71 13.43
C ASP A 29 -16.26 -10.66 13.12
N GLY A 30 -16.20 -10.09 11.91
CA GLY A 30 -17.11 -9.05 11.44
C GLY A 30 -16.89 -7.67 12.01
N LEU A 31 -15.81 -7.44 12.77
CA LEU A 31 -15.45 -6.14 13.35
C LEU A 31 -14.24 -5.53 12.67
N ILE A 32 -14.24 -4.21 12.54
CA ILE A 32 -13.10 -3.45 11.99
C ILE A 32 -11.93 -3.53 13.00
N THR A 33 -10.78 -4.05 12.56
CA THR A 33 -9.57 -4.13 13.38
C THR A 33 -8.61 -2.97 13.17
N ASP A 34 -8.72 -2.28 12.05
CA ASP A 34 -7.91 -1.10 11.70
C ASP A 34 -8.75 -0.17 10.82
N ASP A 35 -8.94 1.08 11.25
CA ASP A 35 -9.71 2.08 10.54
C ASP A 35 -8.85 3.08 9.74
N GLY A 36 -7.57 2.81 9.57
CA GLY A 36 -6.61 3.71 8.94
C GLY A 36 -7.02 4.17 7.53
N ARG A 37 -7.64 3.30 6.74
CA ARG A 37 -8.14 3.66 5.39
C ARG A 37 -9.33 4.61 5.44
N ILE A 38 -10.20 4.47 6.43
CA ILE A 38 -11.32 5.40 6.62
C ILE A 38 -10.79 6.76 7.05
N ARG A 39 -9.82 6.80 7.96
CA ARG A 39 -9.14 8.03 8.37
C ARG A 39 -8.44 8.72 7.22
N ALA A 40 -7.88 7.97 6.28
CA ALA A 40 -7.15 8.51 5.15
C ALA A 40 -8.02 9.30 4.16
N VAL A 41 -9.29 8.94 3.98
CA VAL A 41 -10.23 9.67 3.12
C VAL A 41 -10.92 10.84 3.83
N LEU A 42 -10.83 10.89 5.13
CA LEU A 42 -11.53 11.85 5.95
C LEU A 42 -11.24 13.33 5.59
N PRO A 43 -9.98 13.75 5.33
CA PRO A 43 -9.71 15.13 4.90
C PRO A 43 -10.46 15.54 3.65
N THR A 44 -10.55 14.67 2.64
CA THR A 44 -11.28 14.92 1.40
C THR A 44 -12.78 15.06 1.66
N VAL A 45 -13.37 14.14 2.41
CA VAL A 45 -14.80 14.17 2.76
C VAL A 45 -15.14 15.42 3.57
N LYS A 46 -14.33 15.74 4.58
CA LYS A 46 -14.54 16.95 5.42
C LYS A 46 -14.49 18.23 4.60
N ALA A 47 -13.52 18.39 3.72
CA ALA A 47 -13.40 19.58 2.88
C ALA A 47 -14.63 19.77 1.98
N LEU A 48 -15.14 18.69 1.39
CA LEU A 48 -16.34 18.72 0.56
C LEU A 48 -17.60 19.04 1.39
N VAL A 49 -17.73 18.45 2.56
CA VAL A 49 -18.85 18.71 3.50
C VAL A 49 -18.86 20.18 3.92
N GLU A 50 -17.72 20.71 4.33
CA GLU A 50 -17.57 22.12 4.75
C GLU A 50 -17.87 23.10 3.62
N ALA A 51 -17.60 22.71 2.37
CA ALA A 51 -17.91 23.50 1.18
C ALA A 51 -19.36 23.36 0.69
N GLY A 52 -20.23 22.60 1.40
CA GLY A 52 -21.64 22.44 1.09
C GLY A 52 -21.95 21.41 0.01
N ALA A 53 -21.03 20.55 -0.35
CA ALA A 53 -21.29 19.46 -1.30
C ALA A 53 -22.26 18.41 -0.72
N LYS A 54 -22.99 17.74 -1.61
CA LYS A 54 -23.72 16.51 -1.31
C LYS A 54 -22.79 15.35 -1.63
N VAL A 55 -22.22 14.72 -0.59
CA VAL A 55 -21.11 13.78 -0.76
C VAL A 55 -21.62 12.34 -0.83
N ILE A 56 -21.24 11.64 -1.89
CA ILE A 56 -21.52 10.22 -2.11
C ILE A 56 -20.20 9.47 -2.00
N VAL A 57 -20.00 8.72 -0.92
CA VAL A 57 -18.80 7.91 -0.73
C VAL A 57 -19.06 6.51 -1.25
N ALA A 58 -18.16 6.03 -2.09
CA ALA A 58 -18.21 4.71 -2.69
C ALA A 58 -16.87 3.98 -2.56
N SER A 59 -16.92 2.69 -2.30
CA SER A 59 -15.75 1.86 -2.12
C SER A 59 -16.05 0.39 -2.42
N HIS A 60 -14.99 -0.40 -2.44
CA HIS A 60 -15.05 -1.85 -2.35
C HIS A 60 -14.66 -2.31 -0.94
N LEU A 61 -15.06 -3.52 -0.59
CA LEU A 61 -14.62 -4.24 0.60
C LEU A 61 -14.44 -5.72 0.25
N GLY A 62 -13.26 -6.25 0.50
CA GLY A 62 -12.95 -7.64 0.24
C GLY A 62 -13.10 -8.07 -1.23
N ARG A 63 -13.40 -9.34 -1.43
CA ARG A 63 -13.54 -9.93 -2.77
C ARG A 63 -14.84 -10.73 -2.88
N PRO A 64 -16.01 -10.09 -2.83
CA PRO A 64 -17.28 -10.74 -3.10
C PRO A 64 -17.33 -11.20 -4.57
N LYS A 65 -18.14 -12.20 -4.85
CA LYS A 65 -18.25 -12.83 -6.18
C LYS A 65 -19.28 -12.15 -7.09
N GLY A 66 -19.36 -10.82 -7.06
CA GLY A 66 -20.29 -10.05 -7.90
C GLY A 66 -21.74 -10.12 -7.44
N ALA A 67 -21.99 -10.45 -6.16
CA ALA A 67 -23.31 -10.52 -5.57
C ALA A 67 -23.27 -10.02 -4.13
N PRO A 68 -24.41 -9.55 -3.57
CA PRO A 68 -24.49 -9.13 -2.18
C PRO A 68 -24.09 -10.24 -1.20
N ASP A 69 -23.24 -9.90 -0.26
CA ASP A 69 -22.77 -10.77 0.81
C ASP A 69 -22.62 -9.93 2.09
N PRO A 70 -23.39 -10.23 3.17
CA PRO A 70 -23.33 -9.46 4.41
C PRO A 70 -21.94 -9.34 5.02
N ALA A 71 -21.05 -10.33 4.79
CA ALA A 71 -19.68 -10.31 5.29
C ALA A 71 -18.84 -9.17 4.66
N PHE A 72 -19.26 -8.66 3.51
CA PHE A 72 -18.56 -7.60 2.76
C PHE A 72 -19.39 -6.31 2.63
N SER A 73 -20.41 -6.14 3.46
CA SER A 73 -21.21 -4.90 3.47
C SER A 73 -20.38 -3.70 3.96
N LEU A 74 -20.59 -2.56 3.34
CA LEU A 74 -20.00 -1.29 3.76
C LEU A 74 -20.75 -0.61 4.91
N LEU A 75 -21.73 -1.25 5.52
CA LEU A 75 -22.49 -0.65 6.64
C LEU A 75 -21.57 -0.27 7.80
N GLN A 76 -20.71 -1.17 8.27
CA GLN A 76 -19.77 -0.85 9.36
C GLN A 76 -18.77 0.24 9.01
N PRO A 77 -18.10 0.22 7.85
CA PRO A 77 -17.28 1.36 7.43
C PRO A 77 -18.05 2.68 7.35
N ALA A 78 -19.32 2.67 6.93
CA ALA A 78 -20.16 3.87 6.90
C ALA A 78 -20.46 4.38 8.32
N GLU A 79 -20.79 3.50 9.25
CA GLU A 79 -20.99 3.84 10.67
C GLU A 79 -19.70 4.44 11.28
N ARG A 80 -18.55 3.83 10.99
CA ARG A 80 -17.27 4.37 11.47
C ARG A 80 -16.93 5.73 10.85
N LEU A 81 -17.24 5.91 9.58
CA LEU A 81 -17.08 7.22 8.93
C LEU A 81 -17.95 8.29 9.61
N ALA A 82 -19.19 7.97 9.97
CA ALA A 82 -20.08 8.87 10.71
C ALA A 82 -19.50 9.27 12.07
N GLU A 83 -18.96 8.34 12.82
CA GLU A 83 -18.29 8.61 14.10
C GLU A 83 -17.11 9.56 13.91
N LEU A 84 -16.26 9.32 12.93
CA LEU A 84 -15.08 10.15 12.66
C LEU A 84 -15.42 11.53 12.12
N LEU A 85 -16.51 11.65 11.36
CA LEU A 85 -17.04 12.94 10.90
C LEU A 85 -17.73 13.72 12.04
N GLY A 86 -18.25 13.03 13.03
CA GLY A 86 -19.10 13.63 14.05
C GLY A 86 -20.47 14.09 13.51
N ALA A 87 -20.94 13.47 12.43
CA ALA A 87 -22.19 13.79 11.75
C ALA A 87 -22.85 12.53 11.17
N PRO A 88 -24.17 12.51 10.98
CA PRO A 88 -24.86 11.38 10.38
C PRO A 88 -24.37 11.09 8.96
N VAL A 89 -24.28 9.82 8.61
CA VAL A 89 -24.01 9.31 7.28
C VAL A 89 -25.15 8.38 6.88
N ALA A 90 -25.83 8.68 5.77
CA ALA A 90 -26.84 7.80 5.21
C ALA A 90 -26.17 6.58 4.56
N PHE A 91 -26.79 5.42 4.65
CA PHE A 91 -26.30 4.20 4.01
C PHE A 91 -27.35 3.64 3.06
N ALA A 92 -26.98 3.41 1.80
CA ALA A 92 -27.82 2.79 0.80
C ALA A 92 -27.48 1.29 0.65
N GLN A 93 -28.50 0.44 0.67
CA GLN A 93 -28.33 -1.02 0.60
C GLN A 93 -28.09 -1.57 -0.81
N ASP A 94 -27.95 -0.72 -1.79
CA ASP A 94 -27.54 -1.06 -3.15
C ASP A 94 -26.50 -0.06 -3.71
N THR A 95 -26.00 -0.33 -4.91
CA THR A 95 -24.98 0.51 -5.56
C THR A 95 -25.57 1.53 -6.52
N VAL A 96 -26.52 1.13 -7.36
CA VAL A 96 -27.12 1.95 -8.40
C VAL A 96 -28.63 1.76 -8.53
N GLY A 97 -29.23 1.07 -7.59
CA GLY A 97 -30.65 0.79 -7.54
C GLY A 97 -31.47 1.88 -6.83
N PRO A 98 -32.73 1.59 -6.53
CA PRO A 98 -33.64 2.55 -5.87
C PRO A 98 -33.11 3.09 -4.55
N ALA A 99 -32.46 2.25 -3.73
CA ALA A 99 -31.92 2.69 -2.43
C ALA A 99 -30.81 3.72 -2.60
N ALA A 100 -29.88 3.53 -3.52
CA ALA A 100 -28.83 4.51 -3.83
C ALA A 100 -29.43 5.84 -4.33
N HIS A 101 -30.35 5.78 -5.28
CA HIS A 101 -31.01 6.97 -5.81
C HIS A 101 -31.79 7.74 -4.74
N ASP A 102 -32.51 7.04 -3.86
CA ASP A 102 -33.27 7.66 -2.78
C ASP A 102 -32.36 8.32 -1.73
N ALA A 103 -31.26 7.62 -1.35
CA ALA A 103 -30.28 8.17 -0.43
C ALA A 103 -29.63 9.44 -0.98
N VAL A 104 -29.25 9.44 -2.27
CA VAL A 104 -28.64 10.62 -2.92
C VAL A 104 -29.61 11.77 -3.05
N ARG A 105 -30.85 11.51 -3.45
CA ARG A 105 -31.90 12.54 -3.54
C ARG A 105 -32.24 13.19 -2.19
N GLY A 106 -32.13 12.41 -1.12
CA GLY A 106 -32.37 12.88 0.24
C GLY A 106 -31.26 13.72 0.85
N LEU A 107 -30.10 13.84 0.19
CA LEU A 107 -28.99 14.63 0.72
C LEU A 107 -29.27 16.14 0.62
N GLU A 108 -29.02 16.81 1.73
CA GLU A 108 -28.89 18.25 1.77
C GLU A 108 -27.42 18.67 1.63
N PRO A 109 -27.12 19.94 1.26
CA PRO A 109 -25.74 20.44 1.25
C PRO A 109 -24.99 20.17 2.56
N GLY A 110 -23.80 19.63 2.47
CA GLY A 110 -22.97 19.24 3.62
C GLY A 110 -23.27 17.87 4.21
N GLN A 111 -24.18 17.10 3.62
CA GLN A 111 -24.48 15.74 4.07
C GLN A 111 -23.76 14.67 3.25
N VAL A 112 -23.63 13.49 3.83
CA VAL A 112 -22.88 12.35 3.27
C VAL A 112 -23.77 11.12 3.21
N ALA A 113 -23.68 10.38 2.11
CA ALA A 113 -24.21 9.03 1.97
C ALA A 113 -23.09 8.07 1.53
N VAL A 114 -23.14 6.85 2.01
CA VAL A 114 -22.33 5.73 1.53
C VAL A 114 -23.23 4.77 0.77
N ILE A 115 -22.88 4.42 -0.44
CA ILE A 115 -23.54 3.35 -1.21
C ILE A 115 -22.89 2.01 -0.92
N GLU A 116 -23.60 0.91 -1.16
CA GLU A 116 -23.13 -0.44 -0.87
C GLU A 116 -21.90 -0.82 -1.70
N ASN A 117 -21.21 -1.88 -1.28
CA ASN A 117 -19.97 -2.38 -1.87
C ASN A 117 -20.07 -2.47 -3.41
N LEU A 118 -19.24 -1.70 -4.10
CA LEU A 118 -19.20 -1.63 -5.55
C LEU A 118 -19.00 -3.01 -6.21
N ARG A 119 -18.27 -3.91 -5.55
CA ARG A 119 -18.00 -5.27 -6.04
C ARG A 119 -19.17 -6.23 -5.88
N PHE A 120 -20.29 -5.79 -5.30
CA PHE A 120 -21.55 -6.53 -5.40
C PHE A 120 -22.15 -6.47 -6.79
N ASN A 121 -21.72 -5.50 -7.61
CA ASN A 121 -22.09 -5.44 -9.01
C ASN A 121 -20.98 -6.05 -9.87
N PRO A 122 -21.26 -7.06 -10.71
CA PRO A 122 -20.26 -7.70 -11.56
C PRO A 122 -19.61 -6.74 -12.57
N GLY A 123 -20.27 -5.65 -12.94
CA GLY A 123 -19.73 -4.61 -13.82
C GLY A 123 -18.50 -3.89 -13.25
N GLU A 124 -18.36 -3.79 -11.92
CA GLU A 124 -17.23 -3.09 -11.31
C GLU A 124 -15.88 -3.67 -11.72
N THR A 125 -15.76 -5.00 -11.71
CA THR A 125 -14.49 -5.71 -11.98
C THR A 125 -14.49 -6.42 -13.33
N SER A 126 -15.50 -6.20 -14.17
CA SER A 126 -15.62 -6.86 -15.47
C SER A 126 -14.41 -6.56 -16.37
N LYS A 127 -13.98 -7.59 -17.09
CA LYS A 127 -12.96 -7.45 -18.15
C LYS A 127 -13.56 -7.02 -19.49
N ASP A 128 -14.88 -7.12 -19.62
CA ASP A 128 -15.62 -6.61 -20.76
C ASP A 128 -15.79 -5.08 -20.61
N ASP A 129 -15.23 -4.33 -21.55
CA ASP A 129 -15.27 -2.87 -21.52
C ASP A 129 -16.71 -2.32 -21.63
N VAL A 130 -17.64 -3.02 -22.31
CA VAL A 130 -19.04 -2.62 -22.42
C VAL A 130 -19.76 -2.81 -21.09
N GLU A 131 -19.69 -3.99 -20.50
CA GLU A 131 -20.32 -4.28 -19.20
C GLU A 131 -19.79 -3.34 -18.09
N ARG A 132 -18.48 -3.11 -18.08
CA ARG A 132 -17.87 -2.20 -17.12
C ARG A 132 -18.31 -0.75 -17.37
N GLY A 133 -18.38 -0.34 -18.63
CA GLY A 133 -18.85 0.99 -19.03
C GLY A 133 -20.33 1.24 -18.67
N GLU A 134 -21.20 0.27 -18.83
CA GLU A 134 -22.62 0.35 -18.44
C GLU A 134 -22.77 0.57 -16.92
N PHE A 135 -21.97 -0.12 -16.10
CA PHE A 135 -21.97 0.12 -14.66
C PHE A 135 -21.47 1.52 -14.31
N ALA A 136 -20.42 1.99 -14.99
CA ALA A 136 -19.93 3.37 -14.83
C ALA A 136 -20.98 4.42 -15.20
N ASP A 137 -21.76 4.19 -16.25
CA ASP A 137 -22.87 5.07 -16.64
C ASP A 137 -23.95 5.13 -15.56
N GLN A 138 -24.27 4.01 -14.93
CA GLN A 138 -25.22 3.95 -13.81
C GLN A 138 -24.70 4.69 -12.59
N LEU A 139 -23.40 4.58 -12.28
CA LEU A 139 -22.76 5.34 -11.18
C LEU A 139 -22.75 6.84 -11.50
N ALA A 140 -22.47 7.23 -12.74
CA ALA A 140 -22.44 8.63 -13.17
C ALA A 140 -23.80 9.32 -13.01
N ALA A 141 -24.91 8.59 -13.14
CA ALA A 141 -26.25 9.12 -12.93
C ALA A 141 -26.50 9.62 -11.49
N LEU A 142 -25.69 9.17 -10.52
CA LEU A 142 -25.80 9.57 -9.12
C LEU A 142 -25.14 10.91 -8.81
N ALA A 143 -24.25 11.43 -9.66
CA ALA A 143 -23.36 12.53 -9.30
C ALA A 143 -23.16 13.54 -10.42
N ASP A 144 -22.67 14.72 -10.06
CA ASP A 144 -22.30 15.80 -10.97
C ASP A 144 -20.79 15.90 -11.17
N VAL A 145 -20.02 15.44 -10.18
CA VAL A 145 -18.55 15.53 -10.14
C VAL A 145 -17.97 14.24 -9.53
N TYR A 146 -16.81 13.85 -10.01
CA TYR A 146 -16.03 12.72 -9.50
C TYR A 146 -14.77 13.20 -8.77
N VAL A 147 -14.50 12.63 -7.61
CA VAL A 147 -13.24 12.77 -6.87
C VAL A 147 -12.64 11.39 -6.61
N GLY A 148 -11.48 11.13 -7.19
CA GLY A 148 -10.72 9.91 -6.93
C GLY A 148 -9.89 10.06 -5.68
N ASP A 149 -10.11 9.20 -4.67
CA ASP A 149 -9.37 9.25 -3.41
C ASP A 149 -9.03 7.86 -2.83
N GLY A 150 -9.23 6.82 -3.62
CA GLY A 150 -8.92 5.45 -3.27
C GLY A 150 -7.62 4.97 -3.89
N PHE A 151 -6.47 5.46 -3.43
CA PHE A 151 -5.18 5.17 -4.04
C PHE A 151 -4.87 3.66 -4.10
N GLY A 152 -5.28 2.87 -3.12
CA GLY A 152 -5.11 1.42 -3.12
C GLY A 152 -5.80 0.67 -4.27
N ALA A 153 -6.70 1.31 -5.02
CA ALA A 153 -7.45 0.73 -6.13
C ALA A 153 -7.04 1.25 -7.53
N VAL A 154 -6.19 2.28 -7.62
CA VAL A 154 -5.86 2.94 -8.90
C VAL A 154 -5.07 2.08 -9.87
N HIS A 155 -4.49 0.97 -9.42
CA HIS A 155 -3.78 0.01 -10.26
C HIS A 155 -4.72 -1.00 -10.96
N ARG A 156 -6.01 -0.92 -10.69
CA ARG A 156 -7.03 -1.80 -11.29
C ARG A 156 -7.91 -1.06 -12.27
N LYS A 157 -8.15 -1.66 -13.44
CA LYS A 157 -9.09 -1.15 -14.44
C LYS A 157 -10.52 -1.53 -14.05
N HIS A 158 -11.04 -0.91 -12.98
CA HIS A 158 -12.39 -1.11 -12.48
C HIS A 158 -13.31 0.05 -12.88
N ALA A 159 -14.63 -0.19 -12.99
CA ALA A 159 -15.59 0.80 -13.47
C ALA A 159 -15.53 2.12 -12.69
N SER A 160 -15.56 2.06 -11.37
CA SER A 160 -15.57 3.26 -10.50
C SER A 160 -14.24 4.01 -10.46
N VAL A 161 -13.14 3.39 -10.89
CA VAL A 161 -11.78 3.94 -10.83
C VAL A 161 -11.30 4.45 -12.18
N TYR A 162 -11.65 3.72 -13.25
CA TYR A 162 -11.14 3.97 -14.59
C TYR A 162 -12.21 4.54 -15.54
N ASP A 163 -13.39 3.93 -15.61
CA ASP A 163 -14.43 4.33 -16.57
C ASP A 163 -15.24 5.53 -16.10
N LEU A 164 -15.57 5.59 -14.82
CA LEU A 164 -16.40 6.66 -14.25
C LEU A 164 -15.79 8.05 -14.38
N PRO A 165 -14.48 8.29 -14.14
CA PRO A 165 -13.88 9.60 -14.35
C PRO A 165 -14.10 10.17 -15.75
N ALA A 166 -14.12 9.33 -16.77
CA ALA A 166 -14.37 9.76 -18.16
C ALA A 166 -15.81 10.25 -18.42
N ARG A 167 -16.75 10.05 -17.48
CA ARG A 167 -18.16 10.45 -17.61
C ARG A 167 -18.50 11.76 -16.89
N LEU A 168 -17.62 12.20 -16.01
CA LEU A 168 -17.86 13.37 -15.15
C LEU A 168 -16.63 14.29 -15.11
N PRO A 169 -16.80 15.58 -14.81
CA PRO A 169 -15.66 16.38 -14.35
C PRO A 169 -14.98 15.67 -13.19
N HIS A 170 -13.67 15.53 -13.23
CA HIS A 170 -12.95 14.66 -12.31
C HIS A 170 -11.71 15.32 -11.72
N TYR A 171 -11.43 14.98 -10.47
CA TYR A 171 -10.39 15.59 -9.64
C TYR A 171 -9.76 14.52 -8.76
N ALA A 172 -8.50 14.74 -8.37
CA ALA A 172 -7.83 13.95 -7.35
C ALA A 172 -8.14 14.51 -5.97
N GLY A 173 -8.53 13.63 -5.05
CA GLY A 173 -8.63 13.96 -3.63
C GLY A 173 -7.26 14.15 -2.98
N TYR A 174 -7.26 14.56 -1.71
CA TYR A 174 -6.01 14.83 -0.97
C TYR A 174 -5.13 13.59 -0.82
N LEU A 175 -5.72 12.41 -0.60
CA LEU A 175 -4.95 11.18 -0.47
C LEU A 175 -4.20 10.83 -1.76
N ILE A 176 -4.89 10.83 -2.89
CA ILE A 176 -4.25 10.55 -4.20
C ILE A 176 -3.19 11.62 -4.51
N ALA A 177 -3.47 12.89 -4.29
CA ALA A 177 -2.49 13.95 -4.53
C ALA A 177 -1.23 13.78 -3.68
N THR A 178 -1.39 13.42 -2.41
CA THR A 178 -0.27 13.16 -1.49
C THR A 178 0.53 11.93 -1.93
N GLU A 179 -0.13 10.80 -2.20
CA GLU A 179 0.55 9.57 -2.61
C GLU A 179 1.31 9.76 -3.93
N VAL A 180 0.71 10.40 -4.93
CA VAL A 180 1.38 10.68 -6.20
C VAL A 180 2.58 11.63 -6.01
N GLY A 181 2.42 12.66 -5.17
CA GLY A 181 3.51 13.58 -4.83
C GLY A 181 4.71 12.87 -4.18
N VAL A 182 4.44 11.94 -3.26
CA VAL A 182 5.47 11.10 -2.63
C VAL A 182 6.16 10.19 -3.65
N LEU A 183 5.38 9.50 -4.49
CA LEU A 183 5.93 8.60 -5.50
C LEU A 183 6.79 9.32 -6.54
N LYS A 184 6.43 10.54 -6.91
CA LYS A 184 7.27 11.39 -7.77
C LYS A 184 8.62 11.71 -7.13
N LYS A 185 8.66 11.97 -5.83
CA LYS A 185 9.92 12.17 -5.09
C LYS A 185 10.81 10.90 -5.06
N LEU A 186 10.22 9.73 -5.25
CA LEU A 186 10.95 8.46 -5.32
C LEU A 186 11.35 8.06 -6.75
N THR A 187 10.81 8.69 -7.77
CA THR A 187 10.98 8.25 -9.17
C THR A 187 11.50 9.32 -10.13
N GLU A 188 11.16 10.58 -9.91
CA GLU A 188 11.46 11.68 -10.84
C GLU A 188 12.45 12.68 -10.24
N ASP A 189 12.15 13.23 -9.07
CA ASP A 189 12.92 14.28 -8.39
C ASP A 189 13.67 13.74 -7.18
N VAL A 190 14.41 12.66 -7.37
CA VAL A 190 15.06 11.94 -6.27
C VAL A 190 16.25 12.72 -5.74
N LYS A 191 16.21 13.06 -4.45
CA LYS A 191 17.37 13.61 -3.74
C LYS A 191 18.30 12.49 -3.31
N ARG A 192 19.59 12.64 -3.65
CA ARG A 192 20.62 11.61 -3.40
C ARG A 192 21.46 11.93 -2.16
N PRO A 193 22.00 10.93 -1.47
CA PRO A 193 21.91 9.51 -1.77
C PRO A 193 20.48 8.94 -1.61
N TYR A 194 20.05 8.12 -2.58
CA TYR A 194 18.78 7.41 -2.54
C TYR A 194 19.03 5.95 -2.14
N VAL A 195 18.54 5.59 -0.97
CA VAL A 195 18.72 4.25 -0.40
C VAL A 195 17.38 3.55 -0.27
N VAL A 196 17.31 2.31 -0.74
CA VAL A 196 16.11 1.50 -0.70
C VAL A 196 16.37 0.24 0.13
N ALA A 197 15.52 -0.02 1.11
CA ALA A 197 15.51 -1.25 1.88
C ALA A 197 14.34 -2.12 1.42
N LEU A 198 14.63 -3.31 0.90
CA LEU A 198 13.66 -4.28 0.41
C LEU A 198 13.72 -5.56 1.22
N GLY A 199 12.56 -5.98 1.70
CA GLY A 199 12.39 -7.26 2.40
C GLY A 199 11.15 -8.01 1.91
N GLY A 200 10.74 -8.99 2.68
CA GLY A 200 9.63 -9.87 2.33
C GLY A 200 10.09 -11.30 2.08
N SER A 201 9.15 -12.22 1.84
CA SER A 201 9.44 -13.65 1.76
C SER A 201 9.94 -14.11 0.39
N LYS A 202 9.48 -13.48 -0.70
CA LYS A 202 9.73 -13.93 -2.08
C LYS A 202 10.39 -12.86 -2.91
N VAL A 203 11.51 -13.17 -3.54
CA VAL A 203 12.18 -12.27 -4.48
C VAL A 203 11.33 -12.03 -5.73
N SER A 204 10.55 -13.02 -6.17
CA SER A 204 9.66 -12.89 -7.33
C SER A 204 8.64 -11.75 -7.21
N ASP A 205 8.24 -11.39 -5.99
CA ASP A 205 7.32 -10.28 -5.74
C ASP A 205 7.99 -8.90 -5.88
N LYS A 206 9.33 -8.84 -5.94
CA LYS A 206 10.13 -7.62 -5.99
C LYS A 206 10.95 -7.45 -7.27
N LEU A 207 10.94 -8.42 -8.17
CA LEU A 207 11.81 -8.40 -9.36
C LEU A 207 11.64 -7.13 -10.20
N ALA A 208 10.41 -6.75 -10.50
CA ALA A 208 10.13 -5.58 -11.31
C ALA A 208 10.53 -4.26 -10.60
N VAL A 209 10.37 -4.19 -9.29
CA VAL A 209 10.81 -3.05 -8.48
C VAL A 209 12.35 -2.96 -8.49
N ILE A 210 13.03 -4.07 -8.25
CA ILE A 210 14.50 -4.13 -8.28
C ILE A 210 15.02 -3.69 -9.65
N ASP A 211 14.41 -4.19 -10.71
CA ASP A 211 14.76 -3.84 -12.09
C ASP A 211 14.77 -2.32 -12.32
N GLN A 212 13.73 -1.63 -11.89
CA GLN A 212 13.63 -0.17 -11.99
C GLN A 212 14.62 0.56 -11.07
N LEU A 213 14.81 0.06 -9.84
CA LEU A 213 15.69 0.69 -8.86
C LEU A 213 17.16 0.59 -9.22
N LEU A 214 17.58 -0.43 -9.98
CA LEU A 214 18.95 -0.55 -10.48
C LEU A 214 19.38 0.60 -11.40
N GLY A 215 18.43 1.35 -11.94
CA GLY A 215 18.69 2.58 -12.70
C GLY A 215 18.49 3.88 -11.92
N LYS A 216 18.04 3.80 -10.66
CA LYS A 216 17.61 4.99 -9.91
C LYS A 216 18.23 5.10 -8.51
N ALA A 217 18.37 4.01 -7.78
CA ALA A 217 18.90 4.01 -6.43
C ALA A 217 20.43 4.05 -6.39
N ASP A 218 20.99 4.60 -5.34
CA ASP A 218 22.43 4.56 -5.06
C ASP A 218 22.79 3.31 -4.27
N ARG A 219 21.91 2.86 -3.37
CA ARG A 219 22.07 1.64 -2.56
C ARG A 219 20.76 0.88 -2.46
N ILE A 220 20.83 -0.44 -2.50
CA ILE A 220 19.70 -1.34 -2.28
C ILE A 220 20.10 -2.34 -1.19
N LEU A 221 19.36 -2.33 -0.08
CA LEU A 221 19.59 -3.20 1.07
C LEU A 221 18.56 -4.31 1.05
N ILE A 222 19.01 -5.55 1.01
CA ILE A 222 18.15 -6.74 0.87
C ILE A 222 17.99 -7.44 2.22
N GLY A 223 16.75 -7.77 2.60
CA GLY A 223 16.44 -8.52 3.81
C GLY A 223 15.25 -9.45 3.63
N GLY A 224 14.79 -10.03 4.74
CA GLY A 224 13.69 -11.00 4.71
C GLY A 224 14.04 -12.32 4.06
N GLY A 225 13.04 -13.15 3.82
CA GLY A 225 13.21 -14.46 3.19
C GLY A 225 13.81 -14.40 1.78
N MET A 226 13.54 -13.32 1.05
CA MET A 226 14.10 -13.11 -0.30
C MET A 226 15.62 -12.97 -0.31
N ALA A 227 16.24 -12.58 0.80
CA ALA A 227 17.68 -12.43 0.90
C ALA A 227 18.43 -13.76 0.67
N PHE A 228 17.83 -14.89 1.01
CA PHE A 228 18.49 -16.20 0.86
C PHE A 228 18.65 -16.63 -0.60
N THR A 229 17.78 -16.18 -1.50
CA THR A 229 18.00 -16.37 -2.94
C THR A 229 19.22 -15.57 -3.42
N PHE A 230 19.44 -14.36 -2.93
CA PHE A 230 20.66 -13.58 -3.20
C PHE A 230 21.92 -14.24 -2.61
N LEU A 231 21.84 -14.75 -1.37
CA LEU A 231 22.98 -15.42 -0.74
C LEU A 231 23.35 -16.71 -1.48
N LYS A 232 22.37 -17.49 -1.92
CA LYS A 232 22.61 -18.69 -2.73
C LYS A 232 23.23 -18.34 -4.09
N ALA A 233 22.76 -17.29 -4.75
CA ALA A 233 23.35 -16.79 -5.98
C ALA A 233 24.80 -16.36 -5.81
N LYS A 234 25.18 -15.90 -4.61
CA LYS A 234 26.57 -15.58 -4.21
C LYS A 234 27.43 -16.81 -3.96
N GLY A 235 26.83 -17.99 -3.93
CA GLY A 235 27.51 -19.27 -3.70
C GLY A 235 27.49 -19.75 -2.25
N TYR A 236 26.68 -19.15 -1.39
CA TYR A 236 26.57 -19.57 0.01
C TYR A 236 25.58 -20.70 0.19
N GLU A 237 25.88 -21.59 1.15
CA GLU A 237 24.95 -22.60 1.64
C GLU A 237 23.95 -21.93 2.57
N ILE A 238 22.66 -22.10 2.31
CA ILE A 238 21.59 -21.42 3.04
C ILE A 238 20.76 -22.33 3.95
N GLY A 239 21.18 -23.58 4.12
CA GLY A 239 20.48 -24.56 4.95
C GLY A 239 19.05 -24.81 4.47
N ALA A 240 18.10 -24.82 5.41
CA ALA A 240 16.67 -24.99 5.16
C ALA A 240 15.93 -23.67 4.91
N SER A 241 16.64 -22.56 4.65
CA SER A 241 16.06 -21.24 4.41
C SER A 241 15.18 -21.22 3.15
N LEU A 242 14.21 -20.29 3.13
CA LEU A 242 13.41 -20.05 1.93
C LEU A 242 14.29 -19.70 0.75
N VAL A 243 13.99 -20.25 -0.40
CA VAL A 243 14.72 -19.98 -1.65
C VAL A 243 13.81 -20.16 -2.86
N GLN A 244 14.03 -19.34 -3.87
CA GLN A 244 13.41 -19.48 -5.18
C GLN A 244 14.48 -19.81 -6.22
N ASP A 245 14.77 -21.11 -6.39
CA ASP A 245 15.83 -21.60 -7.28
C ASP A 245 15.62 -21.20 -8.75
N ASP A 246 14.36 -21.10 -9.18
CA ASP A 246 13.97 -20.62 -10.50
C ASP A 246 14.31 -19.13 -10.73
N GLN A 247 14.55 -18.36 -9.67
CA GLN A 247 14.90 -16.95 -9.73
C GLN A 247 16.40 -16.68 -9.65
N LEU A 248 17.23 -17.69 -9.43
CA LEU A 248 18.69 -17.53 -9.33
C LEU A 248 19.31 -16.86 -10.57
N PRO A 249 18.92 -17.18 -11.81
CA PRO A 249 19.45 -16.48 -12.99
C PRO A 249 19.10 -14.98 -12.99
N ALA A 250 17.87 -14.61 -12.64
CA ALA A 250 17.45 -13.22 -12.57
C ALA A 250 18.19 -12.44 -11.47
N VAL A 251 18.36 -13.05 -10.29
CA VAL A 251 19.08 -12.44 -9.17
C VAL A 251 20.56 -12.24 -9.51
N THR A 252 21.19 -13.22 -10.16
CA THR A 252 22.57 -13.11 -10.63
C THR A 252 22.74 -11.95 -11.61
N GLU A 253 21.83 -11.83 -12.57
CA GLU A 253 21.83 -10.71 -13.53
C GLU A 253 21.67 -9.36 -12.83
N TYR A 254 20.82 -9.26 -11.82
CA TYR A 254 20.65 -8.03 -11.06
C TYR A 254 21.89 -7.64 -10.25
N VAL A 255 22.59 -8.59 -9.66
CA VAL A 255 23.86 -8.34 -8.96
C VAL A 255 24.92 -7.79 -9.93
N GLU A 256 25.08 -8.40 -11.10
CA GLU A 256 26.00 -7.94 -12.15
C GLU A 256 25.62 -6.54 -12.65
N ARG A 257 24.35 -6.28 -12.88
CA ARG A 257 23.85 -5.00 -13.35
C ARG A 257 23.99 -3.89 -12.29
N ALA A 258 23.81 -4.21 -11.02
CA ALA A 258 24.08 -3.30 -9.92
C ALA A 258 25.54 -2.84 -9.93
N GLU A 259 26.48 -3.75 -10.04
CA GLU A 259 27.92 -3.46 -10.15
C GLU A 259 28.21 -2.56 -11.36
N LYS A 260 27.67 -2.92 -12.53
CA LYS A 260 27.85 -2.17 -13.76
C LYS A 260 27.30 -0.74 -13.67
N ASN A 261 26.16 -0.56 -12.98
CA ASN A 261 25.50 0.73 -12.82
C ASN A 261 26.04 1.55 -11.64
N GLY A 262 26.99 1.03 -10.87
CA GLY A 262 27.51 1.69 -9.68
C GLY A 262 26.50 1.72 -8.52
N VAL A 263 25.52 0.82 -8.51
CA VAL A 263 24.55 0.66 -7.40
C VAL A 263 25.11 -0.33 -6.39
N GLU A 264 25.18 0.10 -5.14
CA GLU A 264 25.63 -0.77 -4.05
C GLU A 264 24.47 -1.68 -3.61
N LEU A 265 24.50 -2.95 -4.03
CA LEU A 265 23.56 -3.98 -3.63
C LEU A 265 24.12 -4.71 -2.41
N VAL A 266 23.47 -4.54 -1.25
CA VAL A 266 23.95 -5.06 0.03
C VAL A 266 23.05 -6.21 0.48
N VAL A 267 23.67 -7.35 0.79
CA VAL A 267 23.00 -8.54 1.33
C VAL A 267 23.44 -8.77 2.78
N PRO A 268 22.68 -9.54 3.57
CA PRO A 268 23.05 -9.81 4.96
C PRO A 268 24.44 -10.42 5.11
N VAL A 269 25.16 -10.00 6.15
CA VAL A 269 26.46 -10.56 6.56
C VAL A 269 26.31 -11.57 7.69
N ASP A 270 25.23 -11.46 8.46
CA ASP A 270 24.79 -12.41 9.48
C ASP A 270 23.29 -12.58 9.47
N VAL A 271 22.79 -13.67 10.01
CA VAL A 271 21.37 -14.00 10.06
C VAL A 271 21.02 -14.66 11.38
N VAL A 272 19.76 -14.53 11.77
CA VAL A 272 19.19 -15.25 12.92
C VAL A 272 18.46 -16.46 12.40
N THR A 273 18.84 -17.64 12.89
CA THR A 273 18.35 -18.94 12.41
C THR A 273 17.60 -19.71 13.50
N SER A 274 16.79 -20.66 13.08
CA SER A 274 16.16 -21.67 13.92
C SER A 274 16.02 -23.00 13.17
N ALA A 275 15.83 -24.07 13.91
CA ALA A 275 15.59 -25.41 13.35
C ALA A 275 14.25 -25.53 12.60
N GLY A 276 13.30 -24.63 12.87
CA GLY A 276 11.99 -24.62 12.22
C GLY A 276 11.31 -23.27 12.28
N PHE A 277 10.24 -23.12 11.52
CA PHE A 277 9.46 -21.90 11.50
C PHE A 277 8.75 -21.70 12.86
N PRO A 278 8.78 -20.49 13.45
CA PRO A 278 8.21 -20.25 14.77
C PRO A 278 6.68 -20.28 14.77
N ASP A 279 6.09 -20.61 15.91
CA ASP A 279 4.66 -20.52 16.10
C ASP A 279 4.26 -19.05 16.34
N LEU A 280 3.62 -18.46 15.35
CA LEU A 280 3.18 -17.06 15.40
C LEU A 280 1.96 -16.82 16.30
N LYS A 281 1.22 -17.88 16.64
CA LYS A 281 0.04 -17.75 17.52
C LYS A 281 0.44 -17.72 18.99
N THR A 282 1.19 -18.72 19.42
CA THR A 282 1.64 -18.83 20.82
C THR A 282 2.86 -17.98 21.12
N LYS A 283 3.66 -17.66 20.08
CA LYS A 283 4.94 -16.97 20.22
C LYS A 283 5.89 -17.66 21.22
N ALA A 284 5.80 -18.99 21.26
CA ALA A 284 6.67 -19.79 22.12
C ALA A 284 8.14 -19.59 21.73
N PRO A 285 9.08 -19.56 22.70
CA PRO A 285 10.50 -19.42 22.42
C PRO A 285 10.99 -20.48 21.43
N SER A 286 11.76 -20.05 20.41
CA SER A 286 12.19 -20.91 19.31
C SER A 286 13.71 -21.15 19.28
N ASN A 287 14.42 -20.74 20.33
CA ASN A 287 15.88 -20.88 20.49
C ASN A 287 16.67 -20.34 19.27
N PRO A 288 16.58 -19.04 18.99
CA PRO A 288 17.27 -18.46 17.86
C PRO A 288 18.78 -18.50 18.02
N THR A 289 19.50 -18.70 16.90
CA THR A 289 20.95 -18.67 16.84
C THR A 289 21.39 -17.66 15.78
N THR A 290 22.32 -16.77 16.13
CA THR A 290 22.94 -15.88 15.15
C THR A 290 24.17 -16.53 14.55
N VAL A 291 24.23 -16.56 13.22
CA VAL A 291 25.35 -17.14 12.47
C VAL A 291 25.77 -16.18 11.34
N ALA A 292 27.02 -16.31 10.88
CA ALA A 292 27.44 -15.63 9.66
C ALA A 292 26.61 -16.08 8.46
N ALA A 293 26.38 -15.24 7.49
CA ALA A 293 25.55 -15.54 6.33
C ALA A 293 26.10 -16.65 5.44
N ASP A 294 27.41 -16.88 5.49
CA ASP A 294 28.12 -17.98 4.78
C ASP A 294 28.29 -19.26 5.62
N ALA A 295 27.71 -19.29 6.81
CA ALA A 295 27.86 -20.40 7.77
C ALA A 295 26.52 -20.88 8.34
N ILE A 296 25.45 -20.85 7.55
CA ILE A 296 24.13 -21.34 7.96
C ILE A 296 24.14 -22.85 8.04
N PRO A 297 23.85 -23.49 9.20
CA PRO A 297 23.77 -24.93 9.32
C PRO A 297 22.71 -25.54 8.39
N ALA A 298 23.00 -26.75 7.88
CA ALA A 298 22.14 -27.41 6.91
C ALA A 298 20.71 -27.70 7.40
N ASP A 299 20.54 -27.88 8.70
CA ASP A 299 19.27 -28.16 9.39
C ASP A 299 18.58 -26.90 9.94
N GLN A 300 19.10 -25.73 9.64
CA GLN A 300 18.53 -24.46 10.12
C GLN A 300 18.08 -23.56 8.97
N MET A 301 17.06 -22.75 9.27
CA MET A 301 16.53 -21.73 8.36
C MET A 301 16.77 -20.34 8.94
N GLY A 302 17.13 -19.40 8.07
CA GLY A 302 17.21 -17.98 8.41
C GLY A 302 15.83 -17.37 8.52
N LEU A 303 15.60 -16.58 9.58
CA LEU A 303 14.29 -15.98 9.90
C LEU A 303 14.35 -14.47 10.16
N ASP A 304 15.57 -13.92 10.27
CA ASP A 304 15.81 -12.47 10.38
C ASP A 304 17.24 -12.15 9.96
N ILE A 305 17.49 -10.89 9.65
CA ILE A 305 18.87 -10.38 9.55
C ILE A 305 19.48 -10.32 10.95
N GLY A 306 20.78 -10.57 11.03
CA GLY A 306 21.50 -10.53 12.29
C GLY A 306 21.86 -9.09 12.75
N PRO A 307 22.42 -8.94 13.97
CA PRO A 307 22.77 -7.65 14.53
C PRO A 307 23.88 -6.93 13.76
N GLU A 308 24.86 -7.64 13.21
CA GLU A 308 25.88 -7.01 12.35
C GLU A 308 25.29 -6.46 11.07
N THR A 309 24.35 -7.17 10.45
CA THR A 309 23.60 -6.69 9.28
C THR A 309 22.76 -5.46 9.64
N GLY A 310 22.07 -5.49 10.78
CA GLY A 310 21.29 -4.35 11.26
C GLY A 310 22.16 -3.08 11.42
N ALA A 311 23.33 -3.21 12.02
CA ALA A 311 24.29 -2.11 12.17
C ALA A 311 24.85 -1.64 10.81
N LEU A 312 25.16 -2.58 9.91
CA LEU A 312 25.59 -2.26 8.55
C LEU A 312 24.51 -1.47 7.79
N TYR A 313 23.26 -1.93 7.80
CA TYR A 313 22.16 -1.26 7.13
C TYR A 313 21.88 0.12 7.73
N ALA A 314 21.93 0.25 9.04
CA ALA A 314 21.84 1.57 9.70
C ALA A 314 22.91 2.53 9.21
N SER A 315 24.16 2.07 9.05
CA SER A 315 25.25 2.89 8.51
C SER A 315 25.03 3.31 7.06
N LYS A 316 24.42 2.45 6.25
CA LYS A 316 24.10 2.74 4.84
C LYS A 316 22.91 3.68 4.68
N LEU A 317 22.08 3.81 5.70
CA LEU A 317 20.91 4.69 5.73
C LEU A 317 21.24 6.08 6.35
N ALA A 318 22.31 6.18 7.12
CA ALA A 318 22.60 7.36 7.95
C ALA A 318 22.82 8.64 7.16
N ASP A 319 23.45 8.58 5.98
CA ASP A 319 23.77 9.73 5.14
C ASP A 319 22.79 9.92 3.96
N ALA A 320 21.72 9.11 3.90
CA ALA A 320 20.74 9.18 2.81
C ALA A 320 19.98 10.51 2.82
N ALA A 321 19.62 11.00 1.64
CA ALA A 321 18.68 12.11 1.47
C ALA A 321 17.25 11.61 1.24
N THR A 322 17.10 10.43 0.64
CA THR A 322 15.82 9.77 0.39
C THR A 322 15.92 8.30 0.76
N ILE A 323 14.96 7.81 1.54
CA ILE A 323 14.86 6.40 1.91
C ILE A 323 13.47 5.87 1.55
N PHE A 324 13.43 4.75 0.84
CA PHE A 324 12.23 3.95 0.65
C PHE A 324 12.43 2.59 1.29
N TRP A 325 11.50 2.19 2.15
CA TRP A 325 11.48 0.88 2.80
C TRP A 325 10.21 0.13 2.45
N ASN A 326 10.36 -1.09 1.92
CA ASN A 326 9.24 -1.97 1.59
C ASN A 326 9.57 -3.42 1.94
N GLY A 327 8.84 -3.97 2.88
CA GLY A 327 8.93 -5.34 3.34
C GLY A 327 9.80 -5.52 4.59
N PRO A 328 9.38 -6.40 5.52
CA PRO A 328 10.11 -6.67 6.75
C PRO A 328 11.43 -7.42 6.48
N MET A 329 12.37 -7.25 7.40
CA MET A 329 13.70 -7.88 7.32
C MET A 329 13.73 -9.28 7.90
N GLY A 330 12.68 -9.69 8.60
CA GLY A 330 12.54 -11.01 9.21
C GLY A 330 11.09 -11.28 9.59
N VAL A 331 10.87 -12.38 10.31
CA VAL A 331 9.55 -12.79 10.82
C VAL A 331 9.22 -11.95 12.05
N PHE A 332 8.97 -10.66 11.83
CA PHE A 332 8.82 -9.65 12.89
C PHE A 332 7.61 -9.89 13.81
N GLU A 333 6.65 -10.69 13.39
CA GLU A 333 5.49 -11.08 14.19
C GLU A 333 5.87 -11.92 15.41
N HIS A 334 7.09 -12.51 15.38
CA HIS A 334 7.64 -13.25 16.50
C HIS A 334 8.80 -12.46 17.15
N PRO A 335 8.82 -12.29 18.49
CA PRO A 335 9.83 -11.49 19.18
C PRO A 335 11.27 -11.88 18.89
N ASP A 336 11.54 -13.18 18.72
CA ASP A 336 12.89 -13.70 18.47
C ASP A 336 13.47 -13.26 17.11
N TYR A 337 12.60 -12.79 16.18
CA TYR A 337 12.96 -12.45 14.79
C TYR A 337 12.50 -11.05 14.40
N ALA A 338 12.30 -10.15 15.36
CA ALA A 338 11.83 -8.79 15.16
C ALA A 338 12.95 -7.74 15.15
N GLU A 339 14.12 -8.06 15.70
CA GLU A 339 15.20 -7.07 15.91
C GLU A 339 15.76 -6.49 14.61
N GLY A 340 15.83 -7.30 13.53
CA GLY A 340 16.29 -6.80 12.24
C GLY A 340 15.36 -5.76 11.65
N THR A 341 14.06 -5.98 11.70
CA THR A 341 13.04 -5.02 11.25
C THR A 341 13.03 -3.77 12.12
N LYS A 342 13.18 -3.91 13.45
CA LYS A 342 13.33 -2.78 14.35
C LYS A 342 14.56 -1.93 14.02
N ALA A 343 15.69 -2.56 13.73
CA ALA A 343 16.93 -1.86 13.39
C ALA A 343 16.76 -0.97 12.15
N VAL A 344 16.11 -1.48 11.12
CA VAL A 344 15.81 -0.70 9.90
C VAL A 344 14.83 0.43 10.20
N ALA A 345 13.73 0.16 10.89
CA ALA A 345 12.76 1.19 11.26
C ALA A 345 13.40 2.32 12.08
N GLN A 346 14.23 1.98 13.09
CA GLN A 346 14.95 2.95 13.89
C GLN A 346 15.96 3.75 13.06
N ALA A 347 16.65 3.11 12.13
CA ALA A 347 17.59 3.79 11.24
C ALA A 347 16.90 4.82 10.33
N LEU A 348 15.66 4.56 9.89
CA LEU A 348 14.86 5.55 9.18
C LEU A 348 14.57 6.77 10.05
N LEU A 349 14.19 6.56 11.31
CA LEU A 349 13.89 7.63 12.26
C LEU A 349 15.14 8.46 12.62
N ASP A 350 16.31 7.82 12.71
CA ASP A 350 17.58 8.47 13.05
C ASP A 350 18.19 9.24 11.86
N SER A 351 17.74 8.94 10.65
CA SER A 351 18.24 9.58 9.43
C SER A 351 17.56 10.94 9.18
N PRO A 352 18.28 11.94 8.67
CA PRO A 352 17.69 13.21 8.25
C PRO A 352 16.96 13.12 6.91
N ALA A 353 16.93 11.95 6.29
CA ALA A 353 16.32 11.71 4.99
C ALA A 353 14.80 11.94 4.97
N PHE A 354 14.27 12.20 3.77
CA PHE A 354 12.87 11.99 3.50
C PHE A 354 12.59 10.49 3.46
N THR A 355 11.79 10.00 4.42
CA THR A 355 11.54 8.56 4.62
C THR A 355 10.16 8.17 4.16
N VAL A 356 10.07 7.13 3.35
CA VAL A 356 8.81 6.54 2.88
C VAL A 356 8.77 5.07 3.24
N VAL A 357 7.72 4.67 3.95
CA VAL A 357 7.41 3.28 4.27
C VAL A 357 6.29 2.82 3.33
N GLY A 358 6.54 1.79 2.55
CA GLY A 358 5.58 1.24 1.59
C GLY A 358 5.20 -0.20 1.88
N GLY A 359 3.94 -0.52 1.62
CA GLY A 359 3.41 -1.86 1.79
C GLY A 359 2.76 -2.12 3.15
N GLY A 360 1.74 -2.98 3.13
CA GLY A 360 0.94 -3.30 4.31
C GLY A 360 1.73 -3.94 5.44
N ASP A 361 2.65 -4.84 5.11
CA ASP A 361 3.48 -5.53 6.12
C ASP A 361 4.47 -4.59 6.79
N SER A 362 5.04 -3.64 6.05
CA SER A 362 5.95 -2.62 6.61
C SER A 362 5.22 -1.65 7.52
N ALA A 363 4.04 -1.19 7.10
CA ALA A 363 3.18 -0.34 7.91
C ALA A 363 2.71 -1.07 9.18
N ALA A 364 2.35 -2.35 9.06
CA ALA A 364 2.00 -3.19 10.21
C ALA A 364 3.19 -3.37 11.17
N ALA A 365 4.39 -3.59 10.63
CA ALA A 365 5.60 -3.72 11.44
C ALA A 365 5.87 -2.44 12.26
N VAL A 366 5.74 -1.27 11.66
CA VAL A 366 5.88 0.02 12.36
C VAL A 366 4.97 0.08 13.58
N ARG A 367 3.70 -0.28 13.42
CA ARG A 367 2.69 -0.28 14.52
C ARG A 367 2.97 -1.36 15.57
N ILE A 368 3.15 -2.60 15.14
CA ILE A 368 3.33 -3.77 16.03
C ILE A 368 4.60 -3.63 16.86
N LEU A 369 5.66 -3.06 16.28
CA LEU A 369 6.94 -2.87 16.96
C LEU A 369 6.99 -1.60 17.84
N GLY A 370 5.89 -0.85 17.88
CA GLY A 370 5.72 0.29 18.80
C GLY A 370 6.33 1.60 18.33
N PHE A 371 6.58 1.75 17.03
CA PHE A 371 7.06 3.02 16.48
C PHE A 371 5.91 4.00 16.24
N ASP A 372 6.18 5.29 16.37
CA ASP A 372 5.25 6.35 16.03
C ASP A 372 5.18 6.51 14.49
N GLU A 373 4.02 6.21 13.92
CA GLU A 373 3.79 6.31 12.48
C GLU A 373 4.01 7.73 11.95
N THR A 374 3.73 8.75 12.77
CA THR A 374 3.87 10.17 12.38
C THR A 374 5.31 10.65 12.32
N ALA A 375 6.25 9.89 12.89
CA ALA A 375 7.67 10.21 12.86
C ALA A 375 8.35 9.87 11.51
N PHE A 376 7.71 9.06 10.67
CA PHE A 376 8.18 8.80 9.31
C PHE A 376 7.69 9.89 8.35
N GLY A 377 8.45 10.17 7.29
CA GLY A 377 8.08 11.18 6.31
C GLY A 377 6.75 10.89 5.62
N HIS A 378 6.51 9.61 5.27
CA HIS A 378 5.24 9.13 4.73
C HIS A 378 5.11 7.62 4.90
N ILE A 379 3.92 7.16 5.28
CA ILE A 379 3.55 5.75 5.24
C ILE A 379 2.48 5.59 4.16
N SER A 380 2.82 4.88 3.08
CA SER A 380 1.90 4.70 1.96
C SER A 380 0.77 3.73 2.30
N THR A 381 -0.44 4.14 1.99
CA THR A 381 -1.65 3.28 2.08
C THR A 381 -1.87 2.45 0.81
N GLY A 382 -1.08 2.67 -0.23
CA GLY A 382 -1.32 2.19 -1.59
C GLY A 382 -1.05 0.70 -1.82
N GLY A 383 -0.33 0.03 -0.93
CA GLY A 383 -0.03 -1.40 -1.10
C GLY A 383 0.53 -1.73 -2.48
N GLY A 384 -0.19 -2.56 -3.24
CA GLY A 384 0.19 -2.95 -4.60
C GLY A 384 0.26 -1.80 -5.60
N ALA A 385 -0.57 -0.77 -5.45
CA ALA A 385 -0.55 0.40 -6.34
C ALA A 385 0.78 1.15 -6.27
N SER A 386 1.32 1.36 -5.06
CA SER A 386 2.62 2.01 -4.88
C SER A 386 3.74 1.21 -5.54
N LEU A 387 3.74 -0.11 -5.35
CA LEU A 387 4.75 -0.98 -5.96
C LEU A 387 4.67 -0.96 -7.49
N GLU A 388 3.47 -1.10 -8.07
CA GLU A 388 3.28 -1.06 -9.52
C GLU A 388 3.70 0.29 -10.12
N TYR A 389 3.50 1.40 -9.40
CA TYR A 389 4.01 2.70 -9.81
C TYR A 389 5.56 2.71 -9.84
N LEU A 390 6.19 2.19 -8.79
CA LEU A 390 7.66 2.09 -8.72
C LEU A 390 8.24 1.10 -9.75
N GLU A 391 7.45 0.14 -10.21
CA GLU A 391 7.78 -0.74 -11.33
C GLU A 391 7.73 -0.03 -12.70
N GLY A 392 7.34 1.23 -12.75
CA GLY A 392 7.21 2.01 -13.99
C GLY A 392 5.92 1.76 -14.76
N LYS A 393 4.95 1.07 -14.17
CA LYS A 393 3.66 0.80 -14.81
C LYS A 393 2.77 2.03 -14.81
N THR A 394 2.02 2.23 -15.88
CA THR A 394 0.91 3.18 -15.92
C THR A 394 -0.25 2.64 -15.10
N LEU A 395 -0.68 3.38 -14.07
CA LEU A 395 -1.82 2.99 -13.25
C LEU A 395 -3.13 3.51 -13.86
N PRO A 396 -4.09 2.64 -14.21
CA PRO A 396 -5.30 3.04 -14.93
C PRO A 396 -6.09 4.17 -14.25
N GLY A 397 -6.25 4.09 -12.93
CA GLY A 397 -7.00 5.09 -12.19
C GLY A 397 -6.29 6.44 -12.08
N LEU A 398 -4.97 6.49 -12.16
CA LEU A 398 -4.24 7.76 -12.23
C LEU A 398 -4.29 8.34 -13.64
N ALA A 399 -4.12 7.51 -14.66
CA ALA A 399 -4.25 7.94 -16.05
C ALA A 399 -5.63 8.55 -16.33
N ALA A 400 -6.69 7.97 -15.78
CA ALA A 400 -8.05 8.47 -15.91
C ALA A 400 -8.29 9.83 -15.23
N LEU A 401 -7.41 10.27 -14.33
CA LEU A 401 -7.47 11.57 -13.66
C LEU A 401 -6.60 12.65 -14.35
N GLU A 402 -5.80 12.27 -15.35
CA GLU A 402 -4.88 13.19 -16.02
C GLU A 402 -5.46 13.89 -17.25
N ASP A 403 -6.57 13.43 -17.78
CA ASP A 403 -7.22 13.95 -19.01
C ASP A 403 -7.94 15.29 -18.82
#